data_ce3b5919238ecc86295ec07d9e780c17
#
_entry.id   ce3b5919238ecc86295ec07d9e780c17
#
_cell.length_a   1.000
_cell.length_b   1.000
_cell.length_c   1.000
_cell.angle_alpha   90.00
_cell.angle_beta   90.00
_cell.angle_gamma   90.00
#
_symmetry.space_group_name_H-M   'P 1'
#
loop_
_entity.id
_entity.type
_entity.pdbx_description
1 polymer ?
#
loop_
_entity_poly.entity_id
_entity_poly.type
_entity_poly.pdbx_seq_one_letter_code
_entity_poly.pdbx_strand_id
1 'polypeptide(L)'
;MATETTTEEDVYEALEEVIDPELGLDFVSLGLVYDVEIEGPEAFVTFTLTTPACPIGPQVTEQIEEFVGEVPGVEQVRPHMTFDPPWTPEKMSEDAKFALGF
;
A
#
# COMPACT_ATOMS: atom_id res chain seq x y z
N MET A 1 6.83 10.16 27.18
CA MET A 1 6.73 10.06 26.54
C MET A 1 6.38 9.58 25.51
N ALA A 2 6.57 9.88 24.92
CA ALA A 2 6.03 9.64 23.83
C ALA A 2 6.13 8.40 23.42
N THR A 3 5.25 7.81 23.45
CA THR A 3 5.21 6.66 22.94
C THR A 3 5.12 6.77 21.53
N GLU A 4 5.83 6.06 20.83
CA GLU A 4 5.67 5.97 19.49
C GLU A 4 4.43 5.30 19.19
N THR A 5 3.40 6.01 18.96
CA THR A 5 2.14 5.46 18.53
C THR A 5 2.16 5.45 17.03
N THR A 6 2.17 4.26 16.45
CA THR A 6 2.07 4.13 15.01
C THR A 6 0.68 4.55 14.59
N THR A 7 0.59 5.39 13.57
CA THR A 7 -0.68 5.82 13.03
C THR A 7 -0.85 5.28 11.63
N GLU A 8 -2.09 5.32 11.15
CA GLU A 8 -2.34 4.89 9.77
C GLU A 8 -1.58 5.77 8.80
N GLU A 9 -1.39 7.03 9.12
CA GLU A 9 -0.61 7.92 8.27
C GLU A 9 0.83 7.44 8.13
N ASP A 10 1.42 6.95 9.22
CA ASP A 10 2.78 6.45 9.16
C ASP A 10 2.88 5.28 8.20
N VAL A 11 1.86 4.41 8.21
CA VAL A 11 1.85 3.27 7.32
C VAL A 11 1.65 3.71 5.88
N TYR A 12 0.78 4.69 5.65
CA TYR A 12 0.59 5.20 4.29
C TYR A 12 1.87 5.82 3.75
N GLU A 13 2.62 6.53 4.59
CA GLU A 13 3.89 7.10 4.15
C GLU A 13 4.86 5.99 3.74
N ALA A 14 4.89 4.90 4.49
CA ALA A 14 5.75 3.78 4.12
C ALA A 14 5.27 3.16 2.81
N LEU A 15 3.96 3.09 2.61
CA LEU A 15 3.42 2.50 1.39
C LEU A 15 3.68 3.36 0.17
N GLU A 16 3.96 4.65 0.36
CA GLU A 16 4.35 5.50 -0.76
C GLU A 16 5.71 5.12 -1.32
N GLU A 17 6.47 4.31 -0.59
CA GLU A 17 7.74 3.80 -1.10
C GLU A 17 7.55 2.53 -1.92
N VAL A 18 6.37 1.94 -1.91
CA VAL A 18 6.09 0.74 -2.70
C VAL A 18 5.68 1.19 -4.10
N ILE A 19 6.53 0.91 -5.06
CA ILE A 19 6.36 1.41 -6.42
C ILE A 19 5.92 0.27 -7.32
N ASP A 20 4.87 0.52 -8.11
CA ASP A 20 4.46 -0.44 -9.13
C ASP A 20 5.45 -0.38 -10.28
N PRO A 21 6.15 -1.49 -10.56
CA PRO A 21 7.19 -1.46 -11.59
C PRO A 21 6.65 -1.25 -12.99
N GLU A 22 5.37 -1.52 -13.20
CA GLU A 22 4.79 -1.34 -14.53
C GLU A 22 4.37 0.09 -14.80
N LEU A 23 3.91 0.78 -13.77
CA LEU A 23 3.39 2.14 -13.93
C LEU A 23 4.35 3.20 -13.41
N GLY A 24 5.30 2.82 -12.56
CA GLY A 24 6.29 3.76 -12.05
C GLY A 24 5.77 4.69 -10.97
N LEU A 25 4.60 4.41 -10.41
CA LEU A 25 4.01 5.24 -9.37
C LEU A 25 3.80 4.40 -8.11
N ASP A 26 3.67 5.09 -6.97
CA ASP A 26 3.49 4.39 -5.72
C ASP A 26 2.06 3.87 -5.58
N PHE A 27 1.90 2.88 -4.73
CA PHE A 27 0.63 2.21 -4.54
C PHE A 27 -0.45 3.12 -3.97
N VAL A 28 -0.06 4.08 -3.12
CA VAL A 28 -1.04 5.00 -2.54
C VAL A 28 -1.62 5.91 -3.62
N SER A 29 -0.75 6.47 -4.46
CA SER A 29 -1.19 7.36 -5.53
C SER A 29 -2.04 6.62 -6.56
N LEU A 30 -1.75 5.35 -6.78
CA LEU A 30 -2.50 4.55 -7.75
C LEU A 30 -3.85 4.09 -7.21
N GLY A 31 -4.11 4.29 -5.92
CA GLY A 31 -5.36 3.84 -5.34
C GLY A 31 -5.41 2.34 -5.13
N LEU A 32 -4.25 1.71 -5.01
CA LEU A 32 -4.16 0.27 -4.83
C LEU A 32 -4.23 -0.14 -3.36
N VAL A 33 -4.08 0.81 -2.44
CA VAL A 33 -4.22 0.54 -1.02
C VAL A 33 -5.66 0.83 -0.63
N TYR A 34 -6.37 -0.18 -0.19
CA TYR A 34 -7.79 -0.03 0.13
C TYR A 34 -8.03 0.28 1.59
N ASP A 35 -7.21 -0.25 2.48
CA ASP A 35 -7.45 -0.05 3.91
C ASP A 35 -6.17 -0.30 4.68
N VAL A 36 -6.03 0.41 5.78
CA VAL A 36 -4.91 0.22 6.69
C VAL A 36 -5.48 0.24 8.10
N GLU A 37 -5.19 -0.82 8.87
CA GLU A 37 -5.62 -0.89 10.25
C GLU A 37 -4.42 -1.22 11.12
N ILE A 38 -4.40 -0.66 12.32
CA ILE A 38 -3.32 -0.90 13.24
C ILE A 38 -3.91 -1.41 14.54
N GLU A 39 -3.42 -2.58 14.97
CA GLU A 39 -3.84 -3.15 16.25
C GLU A 39 -2.59 -3.50 17.03
N GLY A 40 -2.26 -2.67 18.02
CA GLY A 40 -1.05 -2.87 18.79
C GLY A 40 0.17 -2.80 17.89
N PRO A 41 1.03 -3.82 17.90
CA PRO A 41 2.20 -3.82 17.04
C PRO A 41 1.95 -4.35 15.64
N GLU A 42 0.72 -4.72 15.31
CA GLU A 42 0.41 -5.31 14.01
C GLU A 42 -0.22 -4.29 13.08
N ALA A 43 0.26 -4.25 11.87
CA ALA A 43 -0.28 -3.38 10.83
C ALA A 43 -0.94 -4.26 9.77
N PHE A 44 -2.22 -4.01 9.50
CA PHE A 44 -2.98 -4.74 8.49
C PHE A 44 -3.14 -3.84 7.27
N VAL A 45 -2.66 -4.31 6.13
CA VAL A 45 -2.72 -3.54 4.90
C VAL A 45 -3.54 -4.32 3.88
N THR A 46 -4.67 -3.76 3.47
CA THR A 46 -5.49 -4.35 2.44
C THR A 46 -5.21 -3.63 1.13
N PHE A 47 -4.80 -4.36 0.12
CA PHE A 47 -4.39 -3.76 -1.14
C PHE A 47 -4.84 -4.63 -2.30
N THR A 48 -4.70 -4.07 -3.50
CA THR A 48 -5.04 -4.80 -4.71
C THR A 48 -3.97 -4.54 -5.77
N LEU A 49 -4.12 -5.18 -6.91
CA LEU A 49 -3.26 -4.95 -8.06
C LEU A 49 -4.13 -4.47 -9.21
N THR A 50 -3.48 -3.92 -10.24
CA THR A 50 -4.22 -3.38 -11.37
C THR A 50 -4.91 -4.46 -12.17
N THR A 51 -4.43 -5.70 -12.08
CA THR A 51 -5.08 -6.82 -12.77
C THR A 51 -4.81 -8.08 -11.99
N PRO A 52 -5.78 -9.02 -11.93
CA PRO A 52 -5.55 -10.30 -11.25
C PRO A 52 -4.45 -11.14 -11.88
N ALA A 53 -4.10 -10.87 -13.13
CA ALA A 53 -3.07 -11.63 -13.81
C ALA A 53 -1.69 -11.06 -13.59
N CYS A 54 -1.56 -10.02 -12.77
CA CYS A 54 -0.29 -9.36 -12.55
C CYS A 54 0.68 -10.30 -11.83
N PRO A 55 1.86 -10.55 -12.40
CA PRO A 55 2.80 -11.49 -11.77
C PRO A 55 3.62 -10.89 -10.64
N ILE A 56 3.41 -9.62 -10.32
CA ILE A 56 4.23 -8.96 -9.30
C ILE A 56 3.65 -9.07 -7.89
N GLY A 57 2.56 -9.83 -7.71
CA GLY A 57 1.91 -9.95 -6.42
C GLY A 57 2.85 -10.33 -5.28
N PRO A 58 3.62 -11.42 -5.39
CA PRO A 58 4.53 -11.78 -4.30
C PRO A 58 5.60 -10.74 -4.06
N GLN A 59 6.11 -10.11 -5.12
CA GLN A 59 7.12 -9.09 -4.99
C GLN A 59 6.58 -7.87 -4.26
N VAL A 60 5.36 -7.45 -4.60
CA VAL A 60 4.72 -6.32 -3.94
C VAL A 60 4.46 -6.64 -2.47
N THR A 61 4.00 -7.86 -2.19
CA THR A 61 3.75 -8.26 -0.82
C THR A 61 5.02 -8.16 0.02
N GLU A 62 6.15 -8.60 -0.53
CA GLU A 62 7.41 -8.49 0.18
C GLU A 62 7.81 -7.05 0.42
N GLN A 63 7.59 -6.17 -0.57
CA GLN A 63 7.90 -4.76 -0.38
C GLN A 63 7.04 -4.13 0.69
N ILE A 64 5.75 -4.47 0.72
CA ILE A 64 4.87 -3.95 1.76
C ILE A 64 5.37 -4.39 3.13
N GLU A 65 5.72 -5.66 3.28
CA GLU A 65 6.21 -6.15 4.54
C GLU A 65 7.49 -5.45 4.95
N GLU A 66 8.36 -5.20 3.98
CA GLU A 66 9.65 -4.57 4.29
C GLU A 66 9.47 -3.12 4.71
N PHE A 67 8.77 -2.33 3.89
CA PHE A 67 8.67 -0.90 4.16
C PHE A 67 7.77 -0.60 5.35
N VAL A 68 6.64 -1.27 5.47
CA VAL A 68 5.75 -1.04 6.60
C VAL A 68 6.38 -1.57 7.89
N GLY A 69 7.15 -2.65 7.78
CA GLY A 69 7.83 -3.20 8.94
C GLY A 69 8.90 -2.29 9.51
N GLU A 70 9.35 -1.30 8.74
CA GLU A 70 10.33 -0.34 9.23
C GLU A 70 9.69 0.82 9.98
N VAL A 71 8.37 0.92 9.96
CA VAL A 71 7.67 1.99 10.67
C VAL A 71 7.83 1.75 12.18
N PRO A 72 8.26 2.77 12.94
CA PRO A 72 8.39 2.59 14.39
C PRO A 72 7.07 2.17 15.02
N GLY A 73 7.14 1.16 15.87
CA GLY A 73 5.95 0.65 16.53
C GLY A 73 5.32 -0.53 15.85
N VAL A 74 5.72 -0.84 14.61
CA VAL A 74 5.17 -1.99 13.88
C VAL A 74 6.12 -3.16 14.05
N GLU A 75 5.61 -4.26 14.59
CA GLU A 75 6.41 -5.48 14.74
C GLU A 75 6.01 -6.54 13.76
N GLN A 76 4.75 -6.52 13.30
CA GLN A 76 4.28 -7.46 12.31
C GLN A 76 3.45 -6.75 11.26
N VAL A 77 3.63 -7.15 10.01
CA VAL A 77 2.86 -6.61 8.91
C VAL A 77 2.03 -7.74 8.33
N ARG A 78 0.73 -7.49 8.16
CA ARG A 78 -0.19 -8.48 7.64
C ARG A 78 -0.79 -7.97 6.33
N PRO A 79 -0.13 -8.19 5.21
CA PRO A 79 -0.70 -7.75 3.94
C PRO A 79 -1.81 -8.70 3.50
N HIS A 80 -2.87 -8.11 2.97
CA HIS A 80 -4.00 -8.87 2.47
C HIS A 80 -4.35 -8.36 1.07
N MET A 81 -4.19 -9.21 0.08
CA MET A 81 -4.48 -8.84 -1.29
C MET A 81 -5.91 -9.22 -1.63
N THR A 82 -6.65 -8.29 -2.22
CA THR A 82 -8.02 -8.55 -2.59
C THR A 82 -8.29 -7.93 -3.96
N PHE A 83 -9.26 -8.50 -4.68
CA PHE A 83 -9.70 -7.92 -5.94
C PHE A 83 -11.18 -7.53 -5.87
N ASP A 84 -11.70 -7.37 -4.66
CA ASP A 84 -13.07 -6.97 -4.46
C ASP A 84 -13.11 -5.78 -3.50
N PRO A 85 -13.47 -4.59 -3.99
CA PRO A 85 -13.86 -4.28 -5.37
C PRO A 85 -12.67 -4.24 -6.30
N PRO A 86 -12.88 -4.48 -7.60
CA PRO A 86 -11.77 -4.43 -8.55
C PRO A 86 -11.24 -3.00 -8.70
N TRP A 87 -9.95 -2.92 -8.93
CA TRP A 87 -9.33 -1.62 -9.13
C TRP A 87 -9.72 -1.04 -10.47
N THR A 88 -9.92 0.29 -10.50
CA THR A 88 -10.15 1.02 -11.73
C THR A 88 -9.28 2.27 -11.70
N PRO A 89 -9.00 2.85 -12.89
CA PRO A 89 -8.21 4.09 -12.92
C PRO A 89 -8.84 5.24 -12.16
N GLU A 90 -10.14 5.20 -11.92
CA GLU A 90 -10.80 6.25 -11.16
C GLU A 90 -10.36 6.30 -9.71
N LYS A 91 -9.77 5.23 -9.22
CA LYS A 91 -9.29 5.19 -7.85
C LYS A 91 -7.95 5.90 -7.67
N MET A 92 -7.30 6.26 -8.77
CA MET A 92 -6.02 6.97 -8.69
C MET A 92 -6.20 8.40 -8.19
N SER A 93 -5.14 8.93 -7.56
CA SER A 93 -5.13 10.35 -7.21
C SER A 93 -5.11 11.17 -8.50
N GLU A 94 -5.46 12.44 -8.38
CA GLU A 94 -5.46 13.30 -9.56
C GLU A 94 -4.06 13.45 -10.14
N ASP A 95 -3.05 13.52 -9.27
CA ASP A 95 -1.67 13.60 -9.73
C ASP A 95 -1.29 12.36 -10.52
N ALA A 96 -1.70 11.18 -10.05
CA ALA A 96 -1.37 9.95 -10.75
C ALA A 96 -2.09 9.88 -12.09
N LYS A 97 -3.36 10.31 -12.14
CA LYS A 97 -4.08 10.33 -13.38
C LYS A 97 -3.40 11.24 -14.39
N PHE A 98 -2.97 12.40 -13.93
CA PHE A 98 -2.30 13.35 -14.81
C PHE A 98 -0.99 12.78 -15.33
N ALA A 99 -0.23 12.14 -14.46
CA ALA A 99 1.07 11.58 -14.84
C ALA A 99 0.93 10.47 -15.88
N LEU A 100 -0.16 9.71 -15.80
CA LEU A 100 -0.38 8.58 -16.71
C LEU A 100 -1.26 8.93 -17.91
N GLY A 101 -1.79 10.15 -17.96
CA GLY A 101 -2.58 10.57 -19.13
C GLY A 101 -4.03 10.19 -19.07
N PHE A 102 -4.56 9.92 -17.89
CA PHE A 102 -5.99 9.62 -17.75
C PHE A 102 -6.86 10.85 -17.60
#